data_d527a124f9130edce637e7137f55c92d
#
_entry.id   d527a124f9130edce637e7137f55c92d
#
_cell.length_a   1.000
_cell.length_b   1.000
_cell.length_c   1.000
_cell.angle_alpha   90.00
_cell.angle_beta   90.00
_cell.angle_gamma   90.00
#
_symmetry.space_group_name_H-M   'P 1'
#
loop_
_entity.id
_entity.type
_entity.pdbx_description
1 polymer ?
#
loop_
_entity_poly.entity_id
_entity_poly.type
_entity_poly.pdbx_seq_one_letter_code
_entity_poly.pdbx_strand_id
1 'polypeptide(L)'
;QARAVRDTKTYYQSHPGGEYLWNAKPRFGKTLSVYDFCKQVDAQTVLIVTNRPAIANSWYSDYVRFLGRESGYLFVSHVDALAGQPHVLDEQGYLDAAAQGEELYKRIEFVSLQDMKGSKYFGGEYDKLRHLTELNWDVLVIDEAHEGVDTYKTDLAFDRIRRKFTLHLSGT
;
A
#
# COMPACT_ATOMS: atom_id res chain seq x y z
N GLN A 1 14.80 12.91 3.91
CA GLN A 1 14.21 11.58 3.78
C GLN A 1 14.37 10.75 5.06
N ALA A 2 15.63 10.54 5.51
CA ALA A 2 15.89 9.75 6.71
C ALA A 2 15.23 10.34 7.95
N ARG A 3 15.15 11.67 8.05
CA ARG A 3 14.50 12.35 9.16
C ARG A 3 13.00 12.12 9.16
N ALA A 4 12.35 12.21 7.97
CA ALA A 4 10.93 11.96 7.85
C ALA A 4 10.58 10.54 8.27
N VAL A 5 11.36 9.55 7.83
CA VAL A 5 11.17 8.16 8.20
C VAL A 5 11.32 7.97 9.71
N ARG A 6 12.34 8.56 10.30
CA ARG A 6 12.61 8.44 11.74
C ARG A 6 11.51 9.06 12.59
N ASP A 7 11.05 10.26 12.22
CA ASP A 7 9.99 10.95 12.94
C ASP A 7 8.67 10.18 12.84
N THR A 8 8.38 9.64 11.66
CA THR A 8 7.17 8.84 11.43
C THR A 8 7.22 7.54 12.21
N LYS A 9 8.39 6.89 12.27
CA LYS A 9 8.57 5.67 13.07
C LYS A 9 8.28 5.95 14.55
N THR A 10 8.79 7.03 15.08
CA THR A 10 8.55 7.42 16.48
C THR A 10 7.05 7.65 16.72
N TYR A 11 6.39 8.36 15.82
CA TYR A 11 4.96 8.60 15.90
C TYR A 11 4.16 7.31 15.83
N TYR A 12 4.49 6.43 14.89
CA TYR A 12 3.86 5.13 14.71
C TYR A 12 3.88 4.32 16.01
N GLN A 13 5.02 4.29 16.67
CA GLN A 13 5.21 3.51 17.90
C GLN A 13 4.38 4.03 19.08
N SER A 14 4.09 5.32 19.11
CA SER A 14 3.39 5.96 20.22
C SER A 14 1.91 6.27 19.97
N HIS A 15 1.44 6.11 18.73
CA HIS A 15 0.07 6.49 18.34
C HIS A 15 -0.63 5.37 17.57
N PRO A 16 -1.09 4.29 18.23
CA PRO A 16 -1.89 3.26 17.57
C PRO A 16 -3.14 3.88 16.96
N GLY A 17 -3.44 3.54 15.71
CA GLY A 17 -4.55 4.13 14.97
C GLY A 17 -4.28 5.53 14.44
N GLY A 18 -3.03 6.02 14.55
CA GLY A 18 -2.68 7.37 14.13
C GLY A 18 -2.60 7.56 12.63
N GLU A 19 -2.53 8.82 12.24
CA GLU A 19 -2.34 9.24 10.86
C GLU A 19 -1.17 10.21 10.78
N TYR A 20 -0.44 10.17 9.67
CA TYR A 20 0.70 11.04 9.45
C TYR A 20 0.72 11.52 8.00
N LEU A 21 1.15 12.74 7.77
CA LEU A 21 1.20 13.33 6.43
C LEU A 21 2.63 13.65 6.03
N TRP A 22 3.03 13.13 4.88
CA TRP A 22 4.28 13.52 4.23
C TRP A 22 3.97 14.47 3.06
N ASN A 23 4.47 15.69 3.17
CA ASN A 23 4.50 16.62 2.04
C ASN A 23 5.78 16.34 1.25
N ALA A 24 5.68 15.50 0.24
CA ALA A 24 6.83 15.06 -0.54
C ALA A 24 6.69 15.52 -1.98
N LYS A 25 7.66 16.26 -2.46
CA LYS A 25 7.73 16.61 -3.88
C LYS A 25 8.00 15.35 -4.70
N PRO A 26 7.57 15.29 -5.98
CA PRO A 26 7.67 14.07 -6.79
C PRO A 26 9.07 13.46 -6.89
N ARG A 27 10.12 14.26 -6.73
CA ARG A 27 11.51 13.80 -6.84
C ARG A 27 12.16 13.47 -5.50
N PHE A 28 11.36 13.37 -4.45
CA PHE A 28 11.88 13.19 -3.10
C PHE A 28 12.23 11.74 -2.75
N GLY A 29 12.02 10.78 -3.66
CA GLY A 29 12.20 9.37 -3.37
C GLY A 29 11.16 8.86 -2.39
N LYS A 30 9.92 9.32 -2.51
CA LYS A 30 8.85 9.00 -1.54
C LYS A 30 8.56 7.50 -1.49
N THR A 31 8.60 6.80 -2.62
CA THR A 31 8.34 5.35 -2.63
C THR A 31 9.40 4.59 -1.86
N LEU A 32 10.66 4.93 -2.05
CA LEU A 32 11.76 4.33 -1.29
C LEU A 32 11.65 4.63 0.19
N SER A 33 11.27 5.87 0.53
CA SER A 33 11.11 6.27 1.93
C SER A 33 9.96 5.54 2.62
N VAL A 34 8.86 5.28 1.88
CA VAL A 34 7.75 4.47 2.40
C VAL A 34 8.22 3.04 2.69
N TYR A 35 8.93 2.43 1.75
CA TYR A 35 9.45 1.08 1.93
C TYR A 35 10.43 1.00 3.11
N ASP A 36 11.31 2.00 3.23
CA ASP A 36 12.22 2.07 4.36
C ASP A 36 11.47 2.19 5.69
N PHE A 37 10.47 3.05 5.76
CA PHE A 37 9.61 3.17 6.93
C PHE A 37 8.96 1.84 7.30
N CYS A 38 8.36 1.17 6.32
CA CYS A 38 7.69 -0.12 6.55
C CYS A 38 8.68 -1.18 7.07
N LYS A 39 9.90 -1.21 6.53
CA LYS A 39 10.95 -2.10 7.04
C LYS A 39 11.32 -1.78 8.48
N GLN A 40 11.50 -0.50 8.79
CA GLN A 40 11.94 -0.08 10.12
C GLN A 40 10.91 -0.37 11.21
N VAL A 41 9.63 -0.29 10.90
CA VAL A 41 8.57 -0.62 11.86
C VAL A 41 8.14 -2.09 11.79
N ASP A 42 8.77 -2.87 10.92
CA ASP A 42 8.46 -4.28 10.69
C ASP A 42 6.97 -4.52 10.38
N ALA A 43 6.42 -3.67 9.51
CA ALA A 43 5.04 -3.81 9.07
C ALA A 43 4.86 -5.14 8.33
N GLN A 44 3.86 -5.92 8.73
CA GLN A 44 3.60 -7.23 8.13
C GLN A 44 2.68 -7.13 6.91
N THR A 45 1.76 -6.17 6.93
CA THR A 45 0.78 -5.96 5.88
C THR A 45 0.70 -4.48 5.55
N VAL A 46 1.00 -4.16 4.30
CA VAL A 46 1.03 -2.78 3.80
C VAL A 46 0.12 -2.68 2.58
N LEU A 47 -0.82 -1.75 2.62
CA LEU A 47 -1.69 -1.47 1.48
C LEU A 47 -1.39 -0.08 0.95
N ILE A 48 -1.13 0.01 -0.34
CA ILE A 48 -0.84 1.28 -1.03
C ILE A 48 -1.97 1.55 -2.00
N VAL A 49 -2.64 2.69 -1.82
CA VAL A 49 -3.75 3.11 -2.69
C VAL A 49 -3.41 4.44 -3.33
N THR A 50 -3.55 4.52 -4.64
CA THR A 50 -3.36 5.75 -5.39
C THR A 50 -4.49 5.98 -6.38
N ASN A 51 -4.77 7.24 -6.71
CA ASN A 51 -5.69 7.57 -7.80
C ASN A 51 -4.98 7.67 -9.16
N ARG A 52 -3.65 7.47 -9.19
CA ARG A 52 -2.86 7.55 -10.42
C ARG A 52 -2.27 6.19 -10.79
N PRO A 53 -2.99 5.37 -11.57
CA PRO A 53 -2.45 4.06 -11.96
C PRO A 53 -1.11 4.14 -12.69
N ALA A 54 -0.82 5.29 -13.34
CA ALA A 54 0.44 5.49 -14.05
C ALA A 54 1.68 5.41 -13.15
N ILE A 55 1.54 5.64 -11.84
CA ILE A 55 2.69 5.53 -10.92
C ILE A 55 2.89 4.12 -10.36
N ALA A 56 2.06 3.17 -10.77
CA ALA A 56 2.23 1.77 -10.35
C ALA A 56 3.64 1.25 -10.64
N ASN A 57 4.20 1.63 -11.80
CA ASN A 57 5.54 1.21 -12.17
C ASN A 57 6.62 1.70 -11.20
N SER A 58 6.46 2.90 -10.63
CA SER A 58 7.43 3.42 -9.66
C SER A 58 7.41 2.60 -8.38
N TRP A 59 6.23 2.26 -7.88
CA TRP A 59 6.10 1.42 -6.69
C TRP A 59 6.66 0.02 -6.93
N TYR A 60 6.36 -0.56 -8.09
CA TYR A 60 6.86 -1.87 -8.47
C TYR A 60 8.38 -1.88 -8.66
N SER A 61 8.93 -0.93 -9.43
CA SER A 61 10.36 -0.85 -9.70
C SER A 61 11.17 -0.67 -8.42
N ASP A 62 10.70 0.18 -7.53
CA ASP A 62 11.39 0.42 -6.26
C ASP A 62 11.28 -0.77 -5.33
N TYR A 63 10.17 -1.51 -5.37
CA TYR A 63 10.08 -2.79 -4.65
C TYR A 63 11.16 -3.76 -5.15
N VAL A 64 11.28 -3.95 -6.45
CA VAL A 64 12.25 -4.90 -7.03
C VAL A 64 13.67 -4.49 -6.68
N ARG A 65 13.98 -3.20 -6.75
CA ARG A 65 15.34 -2.68 -6.54
C ARG A 65 15.73 -2.60 -5.08
N PHE A 66 14.80 -2.28 -4.21
CA PHE A 66 15.09 -1.94 -2.81
C PHE A 66 14.72 -3.06 -1.85
N LEU A 67 13.62 -3.75 -2.07
CA LEU A 67 13.16 -4.84 -1.21
C LEU A 67 13.42 -6.21 -1.83
N GLY A 68 12.71 -6.54 -2.90
CA GLY A 68 12.75 -7.87 -3.47
C GLY A 68 12.20 -8.92 -2.50
N ARG A 69 12.17 -10.16 -2.94
CA ARG A 69 11.71 -11.28 -2.10
C ARG A 69 12.64 -11.58 -0.93
N GLU A 70 13.92 -11.23 -1.05
CA GLU A 70 14.91 -11.43 0.02
C GLU A 70 14.56 -10.64 1.28
N SER A 71 13.81 -9.56 1.15
CA SER A 71 13.36 -8.77 2.30
C SER A 71 12.29 -9.47 3.13
N GLY A 72 11.68 -10.53 2.59
CA GLY A 72 10.52 -11.18 3.18
C GLY A 72 9.20 -10.59 2.76
N TYR A 73 9.20 -9.47 2.02
CA TYR A 73 7.98 -8.88 1.47
C TYR A 73 7.66 -9.46 0.10
N LEU A 74 6.41 -9.86 -0.09
CA LEU A 74 5.87 -10.22 -1.41
C LEU A 74 4.99 -9.08 -1.91
N PHE A 75 5.04 -8.84 -3.22
CA PHE A 75 4.31 -7.74 -3.86
C PHE A 75 3.06 -8.29 -4.54
N VAL A 76 1.90 -7.80 -4.13
CA VAL A 76 0.60 -8.24 -4.63
C VAL A 76 -0.07 -7.08 -5.36
N SER A 77 -0.56 -7.31 -6.56
CA SER A 77 -1.33 -6.30 -7.27
C SER A 77 -2.20 -6.93 -8.35
N HIS A 78 -3.37 -6.33 -8.56
CA HIS A 78 -4.33 -6.70 -9.61
C HIS A 78 -4.46 -5.62 -10.67
N VAL A 79 -3.63 -4.54 -10.60
CA VAL A 79 -3.73 -3.48 -11.61
C VAL A 79 -3.21 -3.97 -12.95
N ASP A 80 -3.90 -3.61 -14.03
CA ASP A 80 -3.57 -4.07 -15.37
C ASP A 80 -2.16 -3.68 -15.80
N ALA A 81 -1.70 -2.49 -15.38
CA ALA A 81 -0.38 -1.98 -15.73
C ALA A 81 0.76 -2.88 -15.24
N LEU A 82 0.53 -3.68 -14.21
CA LEU A 82 1.53 -4.58 -13.63
C LEU A 82 1.31 -6.03 -13.98
N ALA A 83 0.31 -6.34 -14.79
CA ALA A 83 0.00 -7.72 -15.16
C ALA A 83 1.19 -8.37 -15.89
N GLY A 84 1.56 -9.56 -15.46
CA GLY A 84 2.65 -10.32 -16.07
C GLY A 84 4.05 -9.85 -15.71
N GLN A 85 4.21 -8.83 -14.88
CA GLN A 85 5.52 -8.38 -14.44
C GLN A 85 6.14 -9.40 -13.46
N PRO A 86 7.47 -9.60 -13.52
CA PRO A 86 8.15 -10.51 -12.59
C PRO A 86 7.89 -10.12 -11.14
N HIS A 87 7.64 -11.12 -10.30
CA HIS A 87 7.42 -10.97 -8.85
C HIS A 87 6.12 -10.28 -8.46
N VAL A 88 5.25 -9.92 -9.40
CA VAL A 88 3.91 -9.44 -9.09
C VAL A 88 2.99 -10.64 -8.95
N LEU A 89 2.37 -10.78 -7.77
CA LEU A 89 1.46 -11.88 -7.46
C LEU A 89 0.03 -11.38 -7.41
N ASP A 90 -0.92 -12.22 -7.84
CA ASP A 90 -2.32 -12.04 -7.49
C ASP A 90 -2.60 -12.64 -6.10
N GLU A 91 -3.83 -12.57 -5.64
CA GLU A 91 -4.19 -13.09 -4.32
C GLU A 91 -3.88 -14.58 -4.20
N GLN A 92 -4.23 -15.38 -5.20
CA GLN A 92 -3.96 -16.81 -5.16
C GLN A 92 -2.47 -17.10 -5.18
N GLY A 93 -1.71 -16.36 -5.99
CA GLY A 93 -0.25 -16.50 -6.04
C GLY A 93 0.40 -16.18 -4.70
N TYR A 94 -0.10 -15.16 -4.00
CA TYR A 94 0.39 -14.84 -2.66
C TYR A 94 0.08 -15.98 -1.67
N LEU A 95 -1.14 -16.48 -1.67
CA LEU A 95 -1.53 -17.58 -0.78
C LEU A 95 -0.72 -18.84 -1.05
N ASP A 96 -0.47 -19.16 -2.31
CA ASP A 96 0.34 -20.31 -2.68
C ASP A 96 1.80 -20.16 -2.22
N ALA A 97 2.39 -18.99 -2.41
CA ALA A 97 3.75 -18.72 -1.96
C ALA A 97 3.86 -18.78 -0.43
N ALA A 98 2.89 -18.23 0.28
CA ALA A 98 2.86 -18.25 1.74
C ALA A 98 2.71 -19.68 2.27
N ALA A 99 1.92 -20.52 1.61
CA ALA A 99 1.71 -21.91 2.02
C ALA A 99 2.94 -22.80 1.78
N GLN A 100 3.73 -22.50 0.74
CA GLN A 100 4.91 -23.28 0.38
C GLN A 100 6.18 -22.82 1.09
N GLY A 101 6.19 -21.59 1.62
CA GLY A 101 7.37 -21.03 2.26
C GLY A 101 7.58 -21.57 3.66
N GLU A 102 8.84 -21.82 4.02
CA GLU A 102 9.22 -22.13 5.40
C GLU A 102 9.19 -20.88 6.30
N GLU A 103 9.21 -19.69 5.68
CA GLU A 103 9.20 -18.41 6.36
C GLU A 103 7.86 -17.72 6.20
N LEU A 104 7.49 -16.90 7.19
CA LEU A 104 6.32 -16.04 7.11
C LEU A 104 6.64 -14.86 6.22
N TYR A 105 5.99 -14.77 5.07
CA TYR A 105 6.12 -13.64 4.18
C TYR A 105 5.26 -12.48 4.65
N LYS A 106 5.79 -11.28 4.50
CA LYS A 106 5.06 -10.03 4.67
C LYS A 106 4.44 -9.63 3.33
N ARG A 107 3.43 -8.77 3.39
CA ARG A 107 2.65 -8.43 2.19
C ARG A 107 2.68 -6.94 1.93
N ILE A 108 3.03 -6.56 0.70
CA ILE A 108 2.81 -5.22 0.16
C ILE A 108 1.82 -5.37 -0.98
N GLU A 109 0.71 -4.68 -0.91
CA GLU A 109 -0.29 -4.70 -1.98
C GLU A 109 -0.51 -3.30 -2.54
N PHE A 110 -0.54 -3.21 -3.88
CA PHE A 110 -0.79 -1.97 -4.59
C PHE A 110 -2.16 -2.04 -5.27
N VAL A 111 -2.99 -1.04 -5.02
CA VAL A 111 -4.36 -0.96 -5.54
C VAL A 111 -4.60 0.44 -6.07
N SER A 112 -5.30 0.53 -7.22
CA SER A 112 -5.78 1.83 -7.68
C SER A 112 -7.08 2.19 -6.96
N LEU A 113 -7.27 3.48 -6.69
CA LEU A 113 -8.50 3.96 -6.07
C LEU A 113 -9.71 3.65 -6.95
N GLN A 114 -9.55 3.70 -8.27
CA GLN A 114 -10.60 3.37 -9.21
C GLN A 114 -11.06 1.92 -9.06
N ASP A 115 -10.12 0.97 -8.98
CA ASP A 115 -10.45 -0.44 -8.78
C ASP A 115 -11.11 -0.66 -7.42
N MET A 116 -10.63 0.02 -6.39
CA MET A 116 -11.23 -0.08 -5.06
C MET A 116 -12.68 0.40 -5.08
N LYS A 117 -12.94 1.57 -5.67
CA LYS A 117 -14.31 2.12 -5.78
C LYS A 117 -15.22 1.28 -6.65
N GLY A 118 -14.69 0.56 -7.62
CA GLY A 118 -15.47 -0.36 -8.45
C GLY A 118 -15.89 -1.65 -7.73
N SER A 119 -15.27 -1.94 -6.60
CA SER A 119 -15.58 -3.14 -5.82
C SER A 119 -16.89 -2.96 -5.04
N LYS A 120 -17.74 -3.99 -5.04
CA LYS A 120 -19.00 -3.96 -4.28
C LYS A 120 -18.78 -3.83 -2.77
N TYR A 121 -17.62 -4.19 -2.28
CA TYR A 121 -17.27 -4.06 -0.86
C TYR A 121 -16.98 -2.60 -0.47
N PHE A 122 -16.84 -1.73 -1.46
CA PHE A 122 -16.61 -0.29 -1.27
C PHE A 122 -17.68 0.56 -1.97
N GLY A 123 -18.84 -0.03 -2.25
CA GLY A 123 -19.96 0.70 -2.85
C GLY A 123 -20.07 0.62 -4.37
N GLY A 124 -19.20 -0.13 -5.03
CA GLY A 124 -19.23 -0.37 -6.47
C GLY A 124 -20.07 -1.60 -6.83
N GLU A 125 -19.80 -2.17 -8.01
CA GLU A 125 -20.61 -3.24 -8.57
C GLU A 125 -19.87 -4.58 -8.71
N TYR A 126 -18.52 -4.57 -8.76
CA TYR A 126 -17.75 -5.76 -9.09
C TYR A 126 -17.37 -6.54 -7.84
N ASP A 127 -17.41 -7.88 -7.96
CA ASP A 127 -17.00 -8.78 -6.88
C ASP A 127 -15.50 -8.99 -6.94
N LYS A 128 -14.78 -8.03 -6.37
CA LYS A 128 -13.31 -8.05 -6.31
C LYS A 128 -12.82 -7.34 -5.06
N LEU A 129 -11.58 -7.61 -4.68
CA LEU A 129 -10.88 -6.93 -3.59
C LEU A 129 -11.55 -7.09 -2.21
N ARG A 130 -12.27 -8.19 -2.01
CA ARG A 130 -12.92 -8.49 -0.73
C ARG A 130 -11.90 -8.52 0.42
N HIS A 131 -10.73 -9.07 0.15
CA HIS A 131 -9.68 -9.22 1.17
C HIS A 131 -9.22 -7.88 1.76
N LEU A 132 -9.36 -6.77 1.04
CA LEU A 132 -9.02 -5.45 1.57
C LEU A 132 -9.83 -5.10 2.82
N THR A 133 -11.07 -5.59 2.91
CA THR A 133 -11.96 -5.36 4.05
C THR A 133 -11.81 -6.41 5.14
N GLU A 134 -11.22 -7.55 4.84
CA GLU A 134 -11.11 -8.68 5.77
C GLU A 134 -9.79 -8.69 6.52
N LEU A 135 -8.72 -8.23 5.88
CA LEU A 135 -7.40 -8.20 6.49
C LEU A 135 -7.25 -7.01 7.45
N ASN A 136 -6.39 -7.19 8.45
CA ASN A 136 -5.96 -6.09 9.31
C ASN A 136 -4.61 -5.60 8.79
N TRP A 137 -4.60 -4.39 8.24
CA TRP A 137 -3.41 -3.80 7.64
C TRP A 137 -2.60 -3.07 8.71
N ASP A 138 -1.29 -3.30 8.74
CA ASP A 138 -0.41 -2.55 9.64
C ASP A 138 -0.30 -1.10 9.17
N VAL A 139 -0.12 -0.89 7.87
CA VAL A 139 0.02 0.46 7.29
C VAL A 139 -0.86 0.58 6.05
N LEU A 140 -1.67 1.62 6.01
CA LEU A 140 -2.36 2.07 4.80
C LEU A 140 -1.66 3.31 4.28
N VAL A 141 -1.15 3.24 3.06
CA VAL A 141 -0.51 4.38 2.39
C VAL A 141 -1.48 4.94 1.36
N ILE A 142 -1.82 6.22 1.50
CA ILE A 142 -2.71 6.91 0.56
C ILE A 142 -1.87 7.91 -0.22
N ASP A 143 -1.64 7.61 -1.51
CA ASP A 143 -0.77 8.41 -2.36
C ASP A 143 -1.59 9.28 -3.30
N GLU A 144 -1.65 10.59 -3.00
CA GLU A 144 -2.31 11.61 -3.81
C GLU A 144 -3.78 11.29 -4.13
N ALA A 145 -4.48 10.62 -3.22
CA ALA A 145 -5.82 10.10 -3.46
C ALA A 145 -6.90 11.19 -3.53
N HIS A 146 -6.56 12.43 -3.15
CA HIS A 146 -7.56 13.51 -3.07
C HIS A 146 -7.70 14.33 -4.34
N GLU A 147 -6.78 14.24 -5.28
CA GLU A 147 -6.84 15.05 -6.50
C GLU A 147 -7.95 14.56 -7.44
N GLY A 148 -8.90 15.46 -7.76
CA GLY A 148 -9.94 15.20 -8.75
C GLY A 148 -10.95 14.14 -8.35
N VAL A 149 -11.06 13.77 -7.08
CA VAL A 149 -11.97 12.74 -6.58
C VAL A 149 -12.96 13.32 -5.57
N ASP A 150 -14.11 12.66 -5.47
CA ASP A 150 -15.10 12.98 -4.44
C ASP A 150 -14.53 12.55 -3.08
N THR A 151 -14.09 13.54 -2.30
CA THR A 151 -13.43 13.33 -1.02
C THR A 151 -14.31 12.56 -0.04
N TYR A 152 -15.61 12.85 -0.01
CA TYR A 152 -16.54 12.19 0.92
C TYR A 152 -16.64 10.70 0.63
N LYS A 153 -16.87 10.33 -0.63
CA LYS A 153 -16.95 8.92 -1.02
C LYS A 153 -15.63 8.19 -0.82
N THR A 154 -14.52 8.89 -1.06
CA THR A 154 -13.18 8.34 -0.85
C THR A 154 -12.94 8.04 0.62
N ASP A 155 -13.28 8.97 1.50
CA ASP A 155 -13.13 8.78 2.94
C ASP A 155 -14.01 7.62 3.44
N LEU A 156 -15.25 7.51 2.96
CA LEU A 156 -16.11 6.38 3.30
C LEU A 156 -15.51 5.04 2.86
N ALA A 157 -14.89 5.01 1.69
CA ALA A 157 -14.24 3.80 1.20
C ALA A 157 -13.06 3.40 2.11
N PHE A 158 -12.22 4.37 2.48
CA PHE A 158 -11.10 4.08 3.36
C PHE A 158 -11.52 3.64 4.76
N ASP A 159 -12.67 4.09 5.26
CA ASP A 159 -13.19 3.69 6.55
C ASP A 159 -13.48 2.19 6.63
N ARG A 160 -13.67 1.53 5.50
CA ARG A 160 -13.90 0.08 5.44
C ARG A 160 -12.61 -0.74 5.52
N ILE A 161 -11.46 -0.09 5.51
CA ILE A 161 -10.15 -0.75 5.59
C ILE A 161 -9.66 -0.67 7.03
N ARG A 162 -9.57 -1.83 7.69
CA ARG A 162 -9.03 -1.90 9.05
C ARG A 162 -7.52 -1.77 8.98
N ARG A 163 -6.97 -0.81 9.71
CA ARG A 163 -5.53 -0.54 9.71
C ARG A 163 -5.09 0.01 11.05
N LYS A 164 -3.83 -0.21 11.35
CA LYS A 164 -3.20 0.32 12.55
C LYS A 164 -2.66 1.72 12.37
N PHE A 165 -2.34 2.10 11.14
CA PHE A 165 -1.69 3.38 10.85
C PHE A 165 -2.02 3.81 9.42
N THR A 166 -2.17 5.12 9.22
CA THR A 166 -2.41 5.70 7.89
C THR A 166 -1.32 6.71 7.58
N LEU A 167 -0.64 6.52 6.46
CA LEU A 167 0.37 7.44 5.96
C LEU A 167 -0.17 8.10 4.69
N HIS A 168 -0.35 9.41 4.76
CA HIS A 168 -0.80 10.21 3.61
C HIS A 168 0.41 10.81 2.91
N LEU A 169 0.48 10.65 1.60
CA LEU A 169 1.50 11.25 0.77
C LEU A 169 0.86 12.36 -0.07
N SER A 170 1.42 13.54 0.01
CA SER A 170 0.98 14.69 -0.78
C SER A 170 2.13 15.14 -1.67
N GLY A 171 1.89 15.19 -2.98
CA GLY A 171 2.88 15.62 -3.96
C GLY A 171 2.49 16.93 -4.61
N THR A 172 2.51 17.99 -3.86
CA THR A 172 2.24 19.32 -4.43
C THR A 172 3.46 19.92 -5.10
#